data_ec0df9a5de6c4cf56978e16549f3da52
#
_entry.id   ec0df9a5de6c4cf56978e16549f3da52
#
_cell.length_a   1.000
_cell.length_b   1.000
_cell.length_c   1.000
_cell.angle_alpha   90.00
_cell.angle_beta   90.00
_cell.angle_gamma   90.00
#
_symmetry.space_group_name_H-M   'P 1'
#
loop_
_entity.id
_entity.type
_entity.pdbx_description
1 polymer ?
#
loop_
_entity_poly.entity_id
_entity_poly.type
_entity_poly.pdbx_seq_one_letter_code
_entity_poly.pdbx_strand_id
1 'polypeptide(L)'
;MSKNKKNKKFNKNMNPTEKNQPQDEEVLKNQEAAEAAIDEETQKEATEELNAEEKVDKELAEAQKTIEEQHDKYLRLSAEFDNYRKRTMKEKAELIKNGGEKAITAILPILDDLERAVKTSETSDDVKAMREGIELIYNKFLKVLNQEGLQKIETDGENFDTDYHEAIALVPAPSEEKKGKILDCVQTGYKLNDKVIRHAKVVVAQ
;
A
#
# COMPACT_ATOMS: atom_id res chain seq x y z
N MET A 1 18.90 56.34 20.92
CA MET A 1 18.40 57.23 21.99
C MET A 1 18.83 56.63 23.28
N SER A 2 19.74 57.18 23.86
CA SER A 2 19.94 58.22 24.88
C SER A 2 20.30 57.52 26.20
N LYS A 3 21.58 57.58 26.61
CA LYS A 3 22.22 58.50 27.57
C LYS A 3 21.75 58.27 29.01
N ASN A 4 22.60 57.99 29.98
CA ASN A 4 23.52 58.94 30.72
C ASN A 4 24.22 58.11 31.80
N LYS A 5 25.52 58.10 31.95
CA LYS A 5 26.49 59.07 32.49
C LYS A 5 26.14 59.70 33.88
N LYS A 6 27.00 59.40 34.88
CA LYS A 6 27.80 60.38 35.69
C LYS A 6 28.21 59.70 36.99
N ASN A 7 29.45 59.49 37.30
CA ASN A 7 30.54 60.40 37.68
C ASN A 7 30.38 60.96 39.08
N LYS A 8 31.48 60.80 39.81
CA LYS A 8 32.29 61.71 40.69
C LYS A 8 32.21 61.30 42.14
N LYS A 9 33.23 61.28 42.90
CA LYS A 9 34.58 61.82 43.02
C LYS A 9 34.94 61.71 44.48
N PHE A 10 36.25 61.38 44.75
CA PHE A 10 37.15 61.98 45.68
C PHE A 10 36.79 62.14 47.18
N ASN A 11 37.58 61.58 48.09
CA ASN A 11 38.49 62.41 48.86
C ASN A 11 39.58 61.58 49.58
N LYS A 12 40.69 62.20 49.62
CA LYS A 12 42.04 61.95 50.09
C LYS A 12 42.13 62.34 51.56
N ASN A 13 42.90 61.61 52.37
CA ASN A 13 43.95 62.12 53.26
C ASN A 13 44.17 61.19 54.45
N MET A 14 45.30 60.81 54.52
CA MET A 14 46.48 61.08 55.45
C MET A 14 46.76 59.97 56.47
N ASN A 15 47.97 59.43 56.29
CA ASN A 15 48.86 58.69 57.21
C ASN A 15 49.11 59.49 58.51
N PRO A 16 49.86 58.96 59.55
CA PRO A 16 50.79 57.82 59.54
C PRO A 16 50.90 57.03 60.91
N THR A 17 51.68 55.91 60.79
CA THR A 17 52.55 55.28 61.83
C THR A 17 51.89 54.59 63.01
N GLU A 18 52.12 53.28 63.20
CA GLU A 18 53.21 52.59 63.86
C GLU A 18 52.98 51.10 64.01
N LYS A 19 53.97 50.33 63.63
CA LYS A 19 54.49 49.07 64.15
C LYS A 19 53.52 48.09 64.85
N ASN A 20 53.31 46.87 64.21
CA ASN A 20 53.78 45.64 64.87
C ASN A 20 53.77 44.48 63.85
N GLN A 21 54.87 43.83 63.67
CA GLN A 21 55.06 42.50 63.14
C GLN A 21 54.61 41.48 64.18
N PRO A 22 54.24 40.21 63.86
CA PRO A 22 54.34 39.42 62.67
C PRO A 22 53.01 38.59 62.40
N GLN A 23 51.97 39.18 61.91
CA GLN A 23 50.76 38.49 61.50
C GLN A 23 50.51 38.62 60.02
N ASP A 24 51.33 39.36 59.29
CA ASP A 24 51.09 39.63 57.85
C ASP A 24 51.59 38.51 56.89
N GLU A 25 52.57 37.69 57.36
CA GLU A 25 53.06 36.58 56.50
C GLU A 25 52.11 35.38 56.42
N GLU A 26 51.28 35.10 57.40
CA GLU A 26 50.30 33.98 57.39
C GLU A 26 49.05 34.38 56.64
N VAL A 27 48.68 35.67 56.62
CA VAL A 27 47.54 36.20 55.85
C VAL A 27 47.87 36.26 54.35
N LEU A 28 49.10 36.63 53.99
CA LEU A 28 49.58 36.67 52.60
C LEU A 28 49.69 35.26 52.01
N LYS A 29 50.20 34.29 52.76
CA LYS A 29 50.20 32.84 52.29
C LYS A 29 48.83 32.24 52.14
N ASN A 30 47.90 32.63 53.01
CA ASN A 30 46.50 32.16 52.86
C ASN A 30 45.76 32.86 51.73
N GLN A 31 46.12 34.13 51.39
CA GLN A 31 45.57 34.81 50.23
C GLN A 31 46.11 34.25 48.90
N GLU A 32 47.44 34.01 48.82
CA GLU A 32 48.01 33.33 47.61
C GLU A 32 47.55 31.93 47.43
N ALA A 33 47.32 31.17 48.51
CA ALA A 33 46.74 29.80 48.40
C ALA A 33 45.25 29.82 48.00
N ALA A 34 44.49 30.84 48.42
CA ALA A 34 43.11 31.02 48.05
C ALA A 34 42.93 31.49 46.57
N GLU A 35 43.83 32.41 46.12
CA GLU A 35 43.85 32.83 44.71
C GLU A 35 44.31 31.72 43.77
N ALA A 36 45.29 30.90 44.15
CA ALA A 36 45.72 29.73 43.39
C ALA A 36 44.62 28.64 43.32
N ALA A 37 43.84 28.46 44.39
CA ALA A 37 42.71 27.50 44.38
C ALA A 37 41.53 27.99 43.51
N ILE A 38 41.28 29.29 43.49
CA ILE A 38 40.24 29.89 42.64
C ILE A 38 40.64 29.83 41.15
N ASP A 39 41.93 30.02 40.84
CA ASP A 39 42.45 29.90 39.49
C ASP A 39 42.43 28.43 38.98
N GLU A 40 42.68 27.43 39.83
CA GLU A 40 42.56 26.01 39.46
C GLU A 40 41.11 25.56 39.25
N GLU A 41 40.17 26.05 40.08
CA GLU A 41 38.75 25.74 39.92
C GLU A 41 38.18 26.39 38.64
N THR A 42 38.55 27.66 38.38
CA THR A 42 38.12 28.38 37.18
C THR A 42 38.70 27.77 35.88
N GLN A 43 39.96 27.27 35.96
CA GLN A 43 40.56 26.56 34.81
C GLN A 43 39.94 25.17 34.58
N LYS A 44 39.52 24.49 35.65
CA LYS A 44 38.81 23.19 35.52
C LYS A 44 37.41 23.38 34.94
N GLU A 45 36.65 24.35 35.43
CA GLU A 45 35.32 24.65 34.87
C GLU A 45 35.43 25.07 33.39
N ALA A 46 36.38 25.93 33.02
CA ALA A 46 36.58 26.30 31.62
C ALA A 46 37.01 25.13 30.71
N THR A 47 37.81 24.19 31.23
CA THR A 47 38.19 22.98 30.48
C THR A 47 37.04 21.95 30.37
N GLU A 48 36.18 21.89 31.38
CA GLU A 48 34.98 21.03 31.31
C GLU A 48 33.93 21.59 30.36
N GLU A 49 33.73 22.92 30.35
CA GLU A 49 32.84 23.58 29.37
C GLU A 49 33.35 23.43 27.94
N LEU A 50 34.64 23.60 27.66
CA LEU A 50 35.23 23.37 26.34
C LEU A 50 35.11 21.92 25.88
N ASN A 51 35.29 20.96 26.78
CA ASN A 51 35.09 19.54 26.48
C ASN A 51 33.62 19.19 26.24
N ALA A 52 32.68 19.87 26.90
CA ALA A 52 31.26 19.70 26.69
C ALA A 52 30.82 20.30 25.35
N GLU A 53 31.31 21.48 24.98
CA GLU A 53 31.05 22.09 23.68
C GLU A 53 31.61 21.24 22.52
N GLU A 54 32.84 20.72 22.62
CA GLU A 54 33.41 19.84 21.60
C GLU A 54 32.63 18.52 21.43
N LYS A 55 32.05 17.98 22.50
CA LYS A 55 31.19 16.80 22.43
C LYS A 55 29.87 17.10 21.71
N VAL A 56 29.24 18.23 22.05
CA VAL A 56 28.00 18.66 21.42
C VAL A 56 28.23 18.94 19.94
N ASP A 57 29.34 19.57 19.57
CA ASP A 57 29.68 19.83 18.16
C ASP A 57 29.91 18.54 17.37
N LYS A 58 30.54 17.52 17.96
CA LYS A 58 30.72 16.20 17.34
C LYS A 58 29.40 15.49 17.16
N GLU A 59 28.56 15.48 18.20
CA GLU A 59 27.20 14.86 18.10
C GLU A 59 26.34 15.57 17.05
N LEU A 60 26.43 16.90 16.97
CA LEU A 60 25.74 17.71 15.97
C LEU A 60 26.21 17.36 14.55
N ALA A 61 27.52 17.24 14.34
CA ALA A 61 28.09 16.87 13.05
C ALA A 61 27.71 15.43 12.63
N GLU A 62 27.70 14.49 13.57
CA GLU A 62 27.25 13.11 13.31
C GLU A 62 25.74 13.06 13.02
N ALA A 63 24.93 13.83 13.74
CA ALA A 63 23.50 13.93 13.49
C ALA A 63 23.20 14.54 12.11
N GLN A 64 23.91 15.61 11.74
CA GLN A 64 23.78 16.23 10.41
C GLN A 64 24.15 15.25 9.30
N LYS A 65 25.24 14.53 9.43
CA LYS A 65 25.65 13.49 8.48
C LYS A 65 24.61 12.38 8.34
N THR A 66 24.03 11.96 9.47
CA THR A 66 22.97 10.95 9.48
C THR A 66 21.71 11.44 8.77
N ILE A 67 21.35 12.71 8.98
CA ILE A 67 20.21 13.36 8.30
C ILE A 67 20.45 13.42 6.78
N GLU A 68 21.64 13.81 6.33
CA GLU A 68 21.98 13.83 4.91
C GLU A 68 21.90 12.43 4.30
N GLU A 69 22.47 11.42 4.94
CA GLU A 69 22.39 10.04 4.47
C GLU A 69 20.95 9.51 4.40
N GLN A 70 20.13 9.87 5.39
CA GLN A 70 18.70 9.49 5.38
C GLN A 70 17.93 10.23 4.30
N HIS A 71 18.23 11.51 4.09
CA HIS A 71 17.61 12.32 3.04
C HIS A 71 17.93 11.76 1.65
N ASP A 72 19.18 11.39 1.39
CA ASP A 72 19.58 10.77 0.12
C ASP A 72 18.89 9.42 -0.10
N LYS A 73 18.81 8.59 0.94
CA LYS A 73 18.07 7.32 0.90
C LYS A 73 16.58 7.56 0.61
N TYR A 74 15.99 8.57 1.23
CA TYR A 74 14.59 8.93 1.01
C TYR A 74 14.34 9.41 -0.42
N LEU A 75 15.19 10.28 -0.96
CA LEU A 75 15.07 10.75 -2.34
C LEU A 75 15.17 9.60 -3.34
N ARG A 76 16.14 8.69 -3.13
CA ARG A 76 16.29 7.50 -3.98
C ARG A 76 15.06 6.59 -3.90
N LEU A 77 14.59 6.30 -2.68
CA LEU A 77 13.41 5.47 -2.46
C LEU A 77 12.15 6.09 -3.09
N SER A 78 12.00 7.41 -2.97
CA SER A 78 10.89 8.15 -3.59
C SER A 78 10.92 8.02 -5.12
N ALA A 79 12.10 8.16 -5.74
CA ALA A 79 12.24 7.99 -7.19
C ALA A 79 11.98 6.54 -7.64
N GLU A 80 12.44 5.55 -6.87
CA GLU A 80 12.16 4.13 -7.12
C GLU A 80 10.66 3.83 -6.99
N PHE A 81 9.98 4.42 -5.99
CA PHE A 81 8.54 4.27 -5.81
C PHE A 81 7.74 4.87 -6.96
N ASP A 82 8.11 6.06 -7.44
CA ASP A 82 7.46 6.68 -8.60
C ASP A 82 7.64 5.84 -9.87
N ASN A 83 8.82 5.29 -10.10
CA ASN A 83 9.09 4.39 -11.21
C ASN A 83 8.27 3.09 -11.09
N TYR A 84 8.22 2.51 -9.90
CA TYR A 84 7.41 1.33 -9.62
C TYR A 84 5.92 1.60 -9.89
N ARG A 85 5.40 2.73 -9.39
CA ARG A 85 4.00 3.13 -9.60
C ARG A 85 3.67 3.30 -11.09
N LYS A 86 4.53 3.97 -11.85
CA LYS A 86 4.35 4.13 -13.30
C LYS A 86 4.36 2.78 -14.03
N ARG A 87 5.29 1.90 -13.67
CA ARG A 87 5.38 0.55 -14.24
C ARG A 87 4.13 -0.27 -13.92
N THR A 88 3.72 -0.31 -12.66
CA THR A 88 2.54 -1.07 -12.24
C THR A 88 1.26 -0.57 -12.90
N MET A 89 1.13 0.74 -13.13
CA MET A 89 -0.01 1.29 -13.87
C MET A 89 -0.03 0.81 -15.33
N LYS A 90 1.13 0.75 -15.99
CA LYS A 90 1.25 0.21 -17.36
C LYS A 90 0.91 -1.29 -17.39
N GLU A 91 1.49 -2.07 -16.49
CA GLU A 91 1.23 -3.51 -16.37
C GLU A 91 -0.28 -3.79 -16.12
N LYS A 92 -0.92 -3.01 -15.24
CA LYS A 92 -2.38 -3.12 -15.02
C LYS A 92 -3.18 -2.78 -16.28
N ALA A 93 -2.82 -1.73 -16.99
CA ALA A 93 -3.49 -1.36 -18.24
C ALA A 93 -3.34 -2.44 -19.31
N GLU A 94 -2.18 -3.06 -19.43
CA GLU A 94 -1.91 -4.18 -20.33
C GLU A 94 -2.68 -5.43 -19.92
N LEU A 95 -2.76 -5.75 -18.63
CA LEU A 95 -3.56 -6.85 -18.12
C LEU A 95 -5.06 -6.67 -18.41
N ILE A 96 -5.58 -5.45 -18.24
CA ILE A 96 -6.98 -5.15 -18.56
C ILE A 96 -7.23 -5.26 -20.07
N LYS A 97 -6.31 -4.75 -20.89
CA LYS A 97 -6.44 -4.78 -22.37
C LYS A 97 -6.35 -6.20 -22.92
N ASN A 98 -5.46 -7.02 -22.40
CA ASN A 98 -5.15 -8.34 -22.92
C ASN A 98 -5.67 -9.48 -22.02
N GLY A 99 -6.41 -9.18 -20.95
CA GLY A 99 -6.90 -10.18 -20.00
C GLY A 99 -7.80 -11.25 -20.60
N GLY A 100 -8.43 -10.96 -21.75
CA GLY A 100 -9.24 -11.93 -22.50
C GLY A 100 -8.45 -12.80 -23.49
N GLU A 101 -7.15 -12.56 -23.69
CA GLU A 101 -6.35 -13.22 -24.72
C GLU A 101 -6.39 -14.75 -24.61
N LYS A 102 -6.22 -15.26 -23.39
CA LYS A 102 -6.25 -16.72 -23.15
C LYS A 102 -7.59 -17.33 -23.53
N ALA A 103 -8.69 -16.72 -23.10
CA ALA A 103 -10.04 -17.22 -23.41
C ALA A 103 -10.36 -17.11 -24.91
N ILE A 104 -9.96 -16.01 -25.54
CA ILE A 104 -10.15 -15.83 -26.99
C ILE A 104 -9.35 -16.88 -27.75
N THR A 105 -8.08 -17.09 -27.42
CA THR A 105 -7.23 -18.10 -28.07
C THR A 105 -7.80 -19.50 -27.92
N ALA A 106 -8.37 -19.85 -26.76
CA ALA A 106 -8.99 -21.12 -26.50
C ALA A 106 -10.25 -21.34 -27.36
N ILE A 107 -10.95 -20.27 -27.76
CA ILE A 107 -12.19 -20.32 -28.56
C ILE A 107 -11.88 -20.38 -30.08
N LEU A 108 -10.74 -19.88 -30.55
CA LEU A 108 -10.42 -19.86 -31.99
C LEU A 108 -10.60 -21.22 -32.71
N PRO A 109 -10.16 -22.37 -32.14
CA PRO A 109 -10.37 -23.67 -32.79
C PRO A 109 -11.87 -24.07 -32.95
N ILE A 110 -12.75 -23.46 -32.14
CA ILE A 110 -14.19 -23.67 -32.23
C ILE A 110 -14.79 -22.84 -33.37
N LEU A 111 -14.26 -21.61 -33.49
CA LEU A 111 -14.61 -20.74 -34.61
C LEU A 111 -14.22 -21.38 -35.95
N ASP A 112 -13.04 -21.99 -36.04
CA ASP A 112 -12.60 -22.72 -37.23
C ASP A 112 -13.54 -23.90 -37.56
N ASP A 113 -13.99 -24.66 -36.55
CA ASP A 113 -14.95 -25.74 -36.70
C ASP A 113 -16.33 -25.23 -37.17
N LEU A 114 -16.79 -24.08 -36.65
CA LEU A 114 -18.02 -23.42 -37.10
C LEU A 114 -17.92 -22.94 -38.54
N GLU A 115 -16.83 -22.32 -38.93
CA GLU A 115 -16.58 -21.90 -40.31
C GLU A 115 -16.64 -23.11 -41.28
N ARG A 116 -16.00 -24.21 -40.88
CA ARG A 116 -16.07 -25.46 -41.64
C ARG A 116 -17.49 -26.00 -41.75
N ALA A 117 -18.26 -25.98 -40.65
CA ALA A 117 -19.66 -26.43 -40.65
C ALA A 117 -20.54 -25.56 -41.57
N VAL A 118 -20.36 -24.25 -41.57
CA VAL A 118 -21.07 -23.31 -42.44
C VAL A 118 -20.75 -23.62 -43.91
N LYS A 119 -19.47 -23.79 -44.28
CA LYS A 119 -19.10 -24.16 -45.67
C LYS A 119 -19.69 -25.48 -46.10
N THR A 120 -19.72 -26.48 -45.21
CA THR A 120 -20.32 -27.78 -45.50
C THR A 120 -21.83 -27.69 -45.69
N SER A 121 -22.52 -26.80 -44.95
CA SER A 121 -23.95 -26.58 -45.03
C SER A 121 -24.40 -26.01 -46.40
N GLU A 122 -23.52 -25.29 -47.10
CA GLU A 122 -23.79 -24.74 -48.43
C GLU A 122 -23.79 -25.83 -49.53
N THR A 123 -23.12 -26.94 -49.27
CA THR A 123 -22.89 -28.01 -50.27
C THR A 123 -23.57 -29.33 -49.96
N SER A 124 -24.08 -29.52 -48.76
CA SER A 124 -24.69 -30.77 -48.30
C SER A 124 -26.15 -30.57 -47.90
N ASP A 125 -27.02 -31.40 -48.41
CA ASP A 125 -28.44 -31.49 -48.04
C ASP A 125 -28.71 -32.47 -46.88
N ASP A 126 -27.68 -33.11 -46.33
CA ASP A 126 -27.82 -34.05 -45.21
C ASP A 126 -27.99 -33.34 -43.87
N VAL A 127 -29.24 -33.04 -43.54
CA VAL A 127 -29.64 -32.39 -42.29
C VAL A 127 -29.22 -33.18 -41.05
N LYS A 128 -29.16 -34.52 -41.12
CA LYS A 128 -28.81 -35.36 -39.97
C LYS A 128 -27.32 -35.25 -39.65
N ALA A 129 -26.45 -35.39 -40.65
CA ALA A 129 -25.02 -35.22 -40.50
C ALA A 129 -24.66 -33.79 -40.02
N MET A 130 -25.37 -32.76 -40.53
CA MET A 130 -25.20 -31.37 -40.11
C MET A 130 -25.54 -31.17 -38.63
N ARG A 131 -26.65 -31.75 -38.16
CA ARG A 131 -27.07 -31.70 -36.77
C ARG A 131 -26.01 -32.34 -35.83
N GLU A 132 -25.54 -33.53 -36.19
CA GLU A 132 -24.51 -34.23 -35.45
C GLU A 132 -23.20 -33.41 -35.39
N GLY A 133 -22.82 -32.76 -36.50
CA GLY A 133 -21.67 -31.86 -36.53
C GLY A 133 -21.80 -30.67 -35.62
N ILE A 134 -22.95 -29.99 -35.59
CA ILE A 134 -23.25 -28.87 -34.71
C ILE A 134 -23.21 -29.30 -33.24
N GLU A 135 -23.76 -30.48 -32.92
CA GLU A 135 -23.76 -31.03 -31.57
C GLU A 135 -22.31 -31.29 -31.06
N LEU A 136 -21.46 -31.84 -31.95
CA LEU A 136 -20.04 -32.01 -31.62
C LEU A 136 -19.33 -30.69 -31.35
N ILE A 137 -19.57 -29.65 -32.14
CA ILE A 137 -18.99 -28.30 -31.95
C ILE A 137 -19.50 -27.71 -30.65
N TYR A 138 -20.78 -27.80 -30.34
CA TYR A 138 -21.38 -27.33 -29.11
C TYR A 138 -20.74 -27.99 -27.87
N ASN A 139 -20.60 -29.31 -27.89
CA ASN A 139 -19.99 -30.05 -26.80
C ASN A 139 -18.50 -29.69 -26.62
N LYS A 140 -17.75 -29.49 -27.71
CA LYS A 140 -16.39 -29.01 -27.69
C LYS A 140 -16.31 -27.61 -27.08
N PHE A 141 -17.26 -26.73 -27.45
CA PHE A 141 -17.31 -25.36 -26.90
C PHE A 141 -17.54 -25.36 -25.39
N LEU A 142 -18.51 -26.12 -24.90
CA LEU A 142 -18.76 -26.28 -23.48
C LEU A 142 -17.52 -26.80 -22.74
N LYS A 143 -16.83 -27.79 -23.32
CA LYS A 143 -15.62 -28.36 -22.73
C LYS A 143 -14.50 -27.34 -22.61
N VAL A 144 -14.26 -26.53 -23.64
CA VAL A 144 -13.24 -25.49 -23.64
C VAL A 144 -13.56 -24.41 -22.60
N LEU A 145 -14.81 -23.95 -22.53
CA LEU A 145 -15.23 -22.96 -21.53
C LEU A 145 -15.13 -23.50 -20.11
N ASN A 146 -15.44 -24.77 -19.87
CA ASN A 146 -15.25 -25.40 -18.59
C ASN A 146 -13.76 -25.46 -18.17
N GLN A 147 -12.86 -25.71 -19.13
CA GLN A 147 -11.40 -25.68 -18.87
C GLN A 147 -10.91 -24.28 -18.47
N GLU A 148 -11.54 -23.23 -18.99
CA GLU A 148 -11.27 -21.84 -18.60
C GLU A 148 -12.01 -21.41 -17.32
N GLY A 149 -12.69 -22.35 -16.62
CA GLY A 149 -13.33 -22.14 -15.34
C GLY A 149 -14.80 -21.74 -15.41
N LEU A 150 -15.41 -21.71 -16.60
CA LEU A 150 -16.84 -21.44 -16.74
C LEU A 150 -17.66 -22.67 -16.29
N GLN A 151 -18.63 -22.45 -15.41
CA GLN A 151 -19.52 -23.49 -14.94
C GLN A 151 -20.96 -23.02 -15.08
N LYS A 152 -21.81 -23.94 -15.51
CA LYS A 152 -23.27 -23.72 -15.58
C LYS A 152 -23.85 -23.74 -14.17
N ILE A 153 -24.76 -22.82 -13.87
CA ILE A 153 -25.52 -22.81 -12.62
C ILE A 153 -26.66 -23.83 -12.77
N GLU A 154 -26.71 -24.82 -11.88
CA GLU A 154 -27.78 -25.79 -11.80
C GLU A 154 -29.06 -25.08 -11.36
N THR A 155 -30.17 -25.45 -12.03
CA THR A 155 -31.48 -24.83 -11.81
C THR A 155 -32.60 -25.85 -11.69
N ASP A 156 -32.37 -27.07 -12.13
CA ASP A 156 -33.46 -28.07 -12.24
C ASP A 156 -33.82 -28.64 -10.86
N GLY A 157 -35.01 -28.28 -10.39
CA GLY A 157 -35.52 -28.73 -9.10
C GLY A 157 -34.82 -28.14 -7.86
N GLU A 158 -33.86 -27.24 -8.06
CA GLU A 158 -33.16 -26.57 -6.98
C GLU A 158 -34.02 -25.52 -6.31
N ASN A 159 -33.66 -25.15 -5.07
CA ASN A 159 -34.28 -24.04 -4.37
C ASN A 159 -33.85 -22.72 -5.00
N PHE A 160 -34.76 -21.76 -5.05
CA PHE A 160 -34.41 -20.40 -5.48
C PHE A 160 -33.41 -19.76 -4.52
N ASP A 161 -32.32 -19.26 -5.07
CA ASP A 161 -31.27 -18.54 -4.35
C ASP A 161 -30.94 -17.25 -5.10
N THR A 162 -31.02 -16.13 -4.42
CA THR A 162 -30.77 -14.80 -4.99
C THR A 162 -29.32 -14.58 -5.41
N ASP A 163 -28.37 -15.34 -4.87
CA ASP A 163 -26.95 -15.23 -5.24
C ASP A 163 -26.66 -15.81 -6.63
N TYR A 164 -27.48 -16.75 -7.08
CA TYR A 164 -27.31 -17.47 -8.35
C TYR A 164 -28.43 -17.25 -9.36
N HIS A 165 -29.65 -16.93 -8.87
CA HIS A 165 -30.86 -16.93 -9.68
C HIS A 165 -31.57 -15.58 -9.68
N GLU A 166 -32.20 -15.25 -10.81
CA GLU A 166 -33.10 -14.13 -11.00
C GLU A 166 -34.50 -14.65 -11.31
N ALA A 167 -35.46 -14.46 -10.40
CA ALA A 167 -36.82 -14.85 -10.63
C ALA A 167 -37.51 -13.86 -11.59
N ILE A 168 -37.90 -14.34 -12.79
CA ILE A 168 -38.62 -13.53 -13.78
C ILE A 168 -40.12 -13.69 -13.70
N ALA A 169 -40.59 -14.83 -13.18
CA ALA A 169 -42.00 -15.09 -12.95
C ALA A 169 -42.24 -15.98 -11.75
N LEU A 170 -43.35 -15.76 -11.09
CA LEU A 170 -43.85 -16.60 -10.02
C LEU A 170 -45.12 -17.28 -10.52
N VAL A 171 -45.18 -18.60 -10.39
CA VAL A 171 -46.37 -19.41 -10.81
C VAL A 171 -46.85 -20.24 -9.63
N PRO A 172 -48.16 -20.59 -9.57
CA PRO A 172 -48.68 -21.46 -8.52
C PRO A 172 -47.95 -22.80 -8.50
N ALA A 173 -47.54 -23.24 -7.30
CA ALA A 173 -46.85 -24.52 -7.15
C ALA A 173 -47.74 -25.67 -7.55
N PRO A 174 -47.26 -26.62 -8.38
CA PRO A 174 -48.01 -27.85 -8.76
C PRO A 174 -48.25 -28.76 -7.54
N SER A 175 -47.41 -28.68 -6.52
CA SER A 175 -47.50 -29.40 -5.26
C SER A 175 -46.81 -28.60 -4.15
N GLU A 176 -47.19 -28.81 -2.87
CA GLU A 176 -46.57 -28.18 -1.71
C GLU A 176 -45.05 -28.41 -1.66
N GLU A 177 -44.58 -29.56 -2.11
CA GLU A 177 -43.16 -29.93 -2.13
C GLU A 177 -42.33 -29.10 -3.12
N LYS A 178 -42.96 -28.48 -4.09
CA LYS A 178 -42.30 -27.65 -5.12
C LYS A 178 -42.34 -26.16 -4.82
N LYS A 179 -42.98 -25.78 -3.72
CA LYS A 179 -43.05 -24.40 -3.30
C LYS A 179 -41.65 -23.85 -3.00
N GLY A 180 -41.33 -22.68 -3.57
CA GLY A 180 -40.00 -22.07 -3.47
C GLY A 180 -38.92 -22.68 -4.33
N LYS A 181 -39.26 -23.68 -5.15
CA LYS A 181 -38.32 -24.31 -6.10
C LYS A 181 -38.41 -23.71 -7.50
N ILE A 182 -37.35 -23.91 -8.25
CA ILE A 182 -37.26 -23.54 -9.66
C ILE A 182 -38.05 -24.57 -10.47
N LEU A 183 -38.99 -24.09 -11.26
CA LEU A 183 -39.81 -24.94 -12.15
C LEU A 183 -39.28 -24.96 -13.57
N ASP A 184 -38.73 -23.85 -14.03
CA ASP A 184 -38.19 -23.70 -15.39
C ASP A 184 -37.05 -22.70 -15.42
N CYS A 185 -36.11 -22.89 -16.35
CA CYS A 185 -34.99 -22.03 -16.60
C CYS A 185 -35.09 -21.39 -17.99
N VAL A 186 -35.49 -20.15 -18.05
CA VAL A 186 -35.62 -19.38 -19.30
C VAL A 186 -34.26 -19.00 -19.89
N GLN A 187 -33.30 -18.70 -19.03
CA GLN A 187 -31.94 -18.38 -19.44
C GLN A 187 -30.93 -18.97 -18.47
N THR A 188 -30.05 -19.81 -19.00
CA THR A 188 -29.00 -20.46 -18.23
C THR A 188 -28.06 -19.46 -17.58
N GLY A 189 -27.79 -19.59 -16.27
CA GLY A 189 -26.79 -18.86 -15.54
C GLY A 189 -25.41 -19.48 -15.67
N TYR A 190 -24.38 -18.65 -15.47
CA TYR A 190 -22.99 -19.09 -15.47
C TYR A 190 -22.17 -18.42 -14.38
N LYS A 191 -21.25 -19.17 -13.82
CA LYS A 191 -20.19 -18.67 -12.94
C LYS A 191 -18.82 -18.91 -13.56
N LEU A 192 -17.91 -18.01 -13.35
CA LEU A 192 -16.50 -18.15 -13.69
C LEU A 192 -15.70 -18.32 -12.40
N ASN A 193 -15.15 -19.51 -12.21
CA ASN A 193 -14.60 -19.94 -10.94
C ASN A 193 -15.63 -19.74 -9.81
N ASP A 194 -15.38 -18.84 -8.85
CA ASP A 194 -16.27 -18.56 -7.73
C ASP A 194 -17.20 -17.35 -7.96
N LYS A 195 -17.08 -16.66 -9.09
CA LYS A 195 -17.83 -15.43 -9.35
C LYS A 195 -18.98 -15.70 -10.34
N VAL A 196 -20.21 -15.37 -9.95
CA VAL A 196 -21.35 -15.35 -10.86
C VAL A 196 -21.13 -14.22 -11.88
N ILE A 197 -21.08 -14.58 -13.16
CA ILE A 197 -20.98 -13.65 -14.29
C ILE A 197 -22.32 -13.40 -14.98
N ARG A 198 -23.27 -14.34 -14.82
CA ARG A 198 -24.65 -14.22 -15.29
C ARG A 198 -25.57 -15.09 -14.43
N HIS A 199 -26.53 -14.46 -13.76
CA HIS A 199 -27.56 -15.18 -13.01
C HIS A 199 -28.44 -16.02 -13.96
N ALA A 200 -28.94 -17.15 -13.47
CA ALA A 200 -29.94 -17.92 -14.22
C ALA A 200 -31.30 -17.23 -14.09
N LYS A 201 -31.99 -16.99 -15.22
CA LYS A 201 -33.34 -16.47 -15.18
C LYS A 201 -34.33 -17.62 -15.10
N VAL A 202 -35.07 -17.64 -14.00
CA VAL A 202 -35.89 -18.80 -13.61
C VAL A 202 -37.33 -18.43 -13.32
N VAL A 203 -38.19 -19.40 -13.44
CA VAL A 203 -39.60 -19.37 -13.01
C VAL A 203 -39.68 -20.14 -11.70
N VAL A 204 -40.23 -19.50 -10.65
CA VAL A 204 -40.26 -20.03 -9.27
C VAL A 204 -41.69 -20.39 -8.91
N ALA A 205 -41.87 -21.50 -8.20
CA ALA A 205 -43.14 -21.93 -7.63
C ALA A 205 -43.47 -21.14 -6.37
N GLN A 206 -44.67 -20.57 -6.30
CA GLN A 206 -45.17 -19.81 -5.14
C GLN A 206 -46.27 -20.58 -4.40
#